data_2bf16f4b9c8d0a09761413f00522a4d8
#
_entry.id   2bf16f4b9c8d0a09761413f00522a4d8
#
_cell.length_a   1.000
_cell.length_b   1.000
_cell.length_c   1.000
_cell.angle_alpha   90.00
_cell.angle_beta   90.00
_cell.angle_gamma   90.00
#
_symmetry.space_group_name_H-M   'P 1'
#
loop_
_entity.id
_entity.type
_entity.pdbx_description
1 polymer ?
#
loop_
_entity_poly.entity_id
_entity_poly.type
_entity_poly.pdbx_seq_one_letter_code
_entity_poly.pdbx_strand_id
1 'polypeptide(L)'
;MRKLLLLLVLPWLTHCATAPSLHGVQPSYALPPPDDVAPEVAVMRDLEHAPGKSGVRLVEQNALAFAYRAATAVAAVRSIDVQYYIWHDDLTGRLLAAELMKAAERGVRVRVLVDDIDARAKHDLFRVADQHPNVEVRIFNPFYSRSGAAGLAAEWLTRADRLNHRMHNKAWIVDSRVAIVGGRNIGDEYFGASEHSNFSDLDVVLVGAVVEDVNRAFDQYWNDGNAVPVSRFDDGEEPPPDALPKLLEGARDYPLQASDEPYI
;
A
#
# COMPACT_ATOMS: atom_id res chain seq x y z
N MET A 1 -2.75 1.08 -58.49
CA MET A 1 -3.11 0.04 -57.52
C MET A 1 -2.35 0.21 -56.17
N ARG A 2 -2.52 1.37 -55.45
CA ARG A 2 -1.73 1.63 -54.21
C ARG A 2 -2.54 2.33 -53.10
N LYS A 3 -3.88 2.27 -53.13
CA LYS A 3 -4.76 2.95 -52.17
C LYS A 3 -5.72 2.03 -51.40
N LEU A 4 -5.54 0.70 -51.42
CA LEU A 4 -6.47 -0.24 -50.78
C LEU A 4 -5.91 -0.94 -49.53
N LEU A 5 -4.67 -0.62 -49.09
CA LEU A 5 -4.02 -1.32 -47.95
C LEU A 5 -4.15 -0.59 -46.60
N LEU A 6 -4.71 0.63 -46.57
CA LEU A 6 -4.79 1.42 -45.35
C LEU A 6 -6.10 1.27 -44.56
N LEU A 7 -7.08 0.58 -45.09
CA LEU A 7 -8.43 0.45 -44.47
C LEU A 7 -8.65 -0.83 -43.66
N LEU A 8 -7.69 -1.76 -43.67
CA LEU A 8 -7.81 -3.05 -42.94
C LEU A 8 -7.13 -3.11 -41.60
N VAL A 9 -6.44 -2.03 -41.16
CA VAL A 9 -5.75 -1.99 -39.85
C VAL A 9 -6.58 -1.27 -38.77
N LEU A 10 -7.64 -0.55 -39.15
CA LEU A 10 -8.44 0.24 -38.23
C LEU A 10 -9.35 -0.55 -37.23
N PRO A 11 -9.88 -1.75 -37.56
CA PRO A 11 -10.75 -2.48 -36.63
C PRO A 11 -10.02 -3.18 -35.50
N TRP A 12 -8.69 -3.32 -35.54
CA TRP A 12 -7.91 -4.00 -34.48
C TRP A 12 -7.44 -3.09 -33.36
N LEU A 13 -7.67 -1.78 -33.44
CA LEU A 13 -7.28 -0.80 -32.44
C LEU A 13 -8.40 -0.44 -31.44
N THR A 14 -9.57 -1.07 -31.54
CA THR A 14 -10.72 -0.73 -30.70
C THR A 14 -10.84 -1.53 -29.40
N HIS A 15 -9.81 -2.26 -28.98
CA HIS A 15 -9.71 -2.71 -27.59
C HIS A 15 -9.13 -1.57 -26.72
N CYS A 16 -9.84 -0.44 -26.69
CA CYS A 16 -9.60 0.56 -25.66
C CYS A 16 -9.99 -0.08 -24.33
N ALA A 17 -9.00 -0.44 -23.51
CA ALA A 17 -9.25 -0.85 -22.15
C ALA A 17 -10.12 0.23 -21.48
N THR A 18 -11.25 -0.17 -20.95
CA THR A 18 -12.19 0.73 -20.27
C THR A 18 -11.83 0.86 -18.80
N ALA A 19 -12.11 2.02 -18.23
CA ALA A 19 -11.97 2.22 -16.79
C ALA A 19 -12.81 1.18 -16.03
N PRO A 20 -12.27 0.54 -15.01
CA PRO A 20 -13.08 -0.30 -14.12
C PRO A 20 -14.24 0.49 -13.53
N SER A 21 -15.41 -0.14 -13.40
CA SER A 21 -16.59 0.51 -12.85
C SER A 21 -16.46 0.67 -11.34
N LEU A 22 -16.64 1.87 -10.84
CA LEU A 22 -16.73 2.17 -9.40
C LEU A 22 -18.17 2.12 -8.87
N HIS A 23 -19.15 1.70 -9.68
CA HIS A 23 -20.54 1.60 -9.23
C HIS A 23 -20.64 0.63 -8.05
N GLY A 24 -21.23 1.08 -6.95
CA GLY A 24 -21.41 0.30 -5.72
C GLY A 24 -20.16 0.24 -4.80
N VAL A 25 -19.04 0.85 -5.17
CA VAL A 25 -17.91 1.02 -4.25
C VAL A 25 -18.33 2.01 -3.16
N GLN A 26 -18.27 1.57 -1.91
CA GLN A 26 -18.62 2.42 -0.77
C GLN A 26 -17.39 3.17 -0.28
N PRO A 27 -17.53 4.44 0.12
CA PRO A 27 -16.45 5.14 0.80
C PRO A 27 -16.20 4.49 2.18
N SER A 28 -14.95 4.46 2.59
CA SER A 28 -14.58 4.05 3.95
C SER A 28 -13.55 5.02 4.53
N TYR A 29 -13.57 5.14 5.85
CA TYR A 29 -12.80 6.16 6.57
C TYR A 29 -11.97 5.53 7.66
N ALA A 30 -10.98 6.28 8.16
CA ALA A 30 -10.19 5.89 9.31
C ALA A 30 -11.11 5.56 10.50
N LEU A 31 -10.78 4.48 11.20
CA LEU A 31 -11.48 4.13 12.45
C LEU A 31 -10.97 5.02 13.58
N PRO A 32 -11.82 5.37 14.56
CA PRO A 32 -11.36 6.07 15.74
C PRO A 32 -10.31 5.22 16.48
N PRO A 33 -9.39 5.84 17.24
CA PRO A 33 -8.43 5.10 18.04
C PRO A 33 -9.13 4.18 19.05
N PRO A 34 -8.57 3.00 19.36
CA PRO A 34 -9.13 2.10 20.36
C PRO A 34 -9.05 2.70 21.76
N ASP A 35 -10.09 2.49 22.58
CA ASP A 35 -10.19 3.06 23.92
C ASP A 35 -9.30 2.33 24.95
N ASP A 36 -9.09 1.01 24.77
CA ASP A 36 -8.55 0.12 25.81
C ASP A 36 -7.07 -0.27 25.62
N VAL A 37 -6.34 0.39 24.74
CA VAL A 37 -4.90 0.11 24.57
C VAL A 37 -4.11 0.97 25.52
N ALA A 38 -3.49 0.31 26.51
CA ALA A 38 -2.56 0.97 27.41
C ALA A 38 -1.45 1.66 26.59
N PRO A 39 -1.14 2.94 26.87
CA PRO A 39 -0.05 3.64 26.21
C PRO A 39 1.28 3.01 26.65
N GLU A 40 1.72 1.98 25.95
CA GLU A 40 3.00 1.32 26.22
C GLU A 40 4.19 2.21 25.88
N VAL A 41 3.96 3.26 25.09
CA VAL A 41 4.98 4.22 24.70
C VAL A 41 4.89 5.44 25.62
N ALA A 42 5.98 5.77 26.31
CA ALA A 42 6.06 6.92 27.24
C ALA A 42 5.53 8.23 26.60
N VAL A 43 5.79 8.44 25.30
CA VAL A 43 5.29 9.59 24.53
C VAL A 43 3.76 9.66 24.50
N MET A 44 3.05 8.53 24.47
CA MET A 44 1.58 8.51 24.48
C MET A 44 1.01 9.00 25.82
N ARG A 45 1.66 8.65 26.93
CA ARG A 45 1.29 9.14 28.26
C ARG A 45 1.49 10.65 28.40
N ASP A 46 2.58 11.18 27.86
CA ASP A 46 2.85 12.62 27.89
C ASP A 46 1.81 13.41 27.09
N LEU A 47 1.29 12.83 25.98
CA LEU A 47 0.25 13.44 25.16
C LEU A 47 -1.13 13.44 25.82
N GLU A 48 -1.45 12.47 26.68
CA GLU A 48 -2.68 12.47 27.49
C GLU A 48 -2.75 13.72 28.39
N HIS A 49 -1.60 14.22 28.88
CA HIS A 49 -1.49 15.43 29.68
C HIS A 49 -1.35 16.72 28.85
N ALA A 50 -1.32 16.61 27.51
CA ALA A 50 -1.15 17.74 26.59
C ALA A 50 -2.15 17.66 25.41
N PRO A 51 -3.47 17.77 25.67
CA PRO A 51 -4.48 17.64 24.63
C PRO A 51 -4.25 18.64 23.49
N GLY A 52 -4.43 18.18 22.25
CA GLY A 52 -4.19 18.96 21.05
C GLY A 52 -2.71 19.09 20.63
N LYS A 53 -1.80 18.51 21.41
CA LYS A 53 -0.37 18.44 21.02
C LYS A 53 -0.10 17.20 20.19
N SER A 54 1.05 17.22 19.52
CA SER A 54 1.56 16.11 18.71
C SER A 54 3.02 15.84 19.09
N GLY A 55 3.38 14.56 19.13
CA GLY A 55 4.76 14.11 19.23
C GLY A 55 5.31 13.83 17.84
N VAL A 56 6.58 14.17 17.63
CA VAL A 56 7.28 14.01 16.35
C VAL A 56 8.66 13.40 16.61
N ARG A 57 9.00 12.33 15.89
CA ARG A 57 10.34 11.74 15.92
C ARG A 57 10.86 11.55 14.51
N LEU A 58 12.05 12.09 14.24
CA LEU A 58 12.76 11.85 12.99
C LEU A 58 13.43 10.47 13.00
N VAL A 59 13.38 9.76 11.87
CA VAL A 59 13.94 8.43 11.70
C VAL A 59 14.82 8.43 10.45
N GLU A 60 16.12 8.56 10.66
CA GLU A 60 17.13 8.59 9.60
C GLU A 60 17.63 7.17 9.26
N GLN A 61 17.72 6.30 10.28
CA GLN A 61 18.28 4.95 10.14
C GLN A 61 17.29 4.02 9.43
N ASN A 62 17.76 3.36 8.37
CA ASN A 62 16.96 2.48 7.52
C ASN A 62 16.35 1.30 8.31
N ALA A 63 17.17 0.59 9.10
CA ALA A 63 16.70 -0.54 9.91
C ALA A 63 15.66 -0.11 10.97
N LEU A 64 15.83 1.07 11.57
CA LEU A 64 14.86 1.60 12.54
C LEU A 64 13.53 1.97 11.86
N ALA A 65 13.59 2.50 10.62
CA ALA A 65 12.40 2.80 9.83
C ALA A 65 11.58 1.54 9.51
N PHE A 66 12.26 0.42 9.21
CA PHE A 66 11.63 -0.90 9.07
C PHE A 66 11.04 -1.37 10.40
N ALA A 67 11.83 -1.34 11.48
CA ALA A 67 11.44 -1.83 12.79
C ALA A 67 10.18 -1.12 13.34
N TYR A 68 10.04 0.19 13.13
CA TYR A 68 8.82 0.92 13.52
C TYR A 68 7.57 0.42 12.78
N ARG A 69 7.67 0.16 11.47
CA ARG A 69 6.54 -0.37 10.68
C ARG A 69 6.16 -1.77 11.17
N ALA A 70 7.14 -2.65 11.29
CA ALA A 70 6.93 -4.01 11.74
C ALA A 70 6.35 -4.06 13.17
N ALA A 71 6.96 -3.35 14.11
CA ALA A 71 6.50 -3.32 15.50
C ALA A 71 5.08 -2.75 15.65
N THR A 72 4.76 -1.68 14.90
CA THR A 72 3.40 -1.11 14.94
C THR A 72 2.37 -2.03 14.30
N ALA A 73 2.71 -2.80 13.24
CA ALA A 73 1.81 -3.81 12.68
C ALA A 73 1.56 -4.96 13.66
N VAL A 74 2.60 -5.42 14.36
CA VAL A 74 2.47 -6.44 15.43
C VAL A 74 1.56 -5.95 16.55
N ALA A 75 1.69 -4.69 16.96
CA ALA A 75 0.93 -4.09 18.04
C ALA A 75 -0.48 -3.65 17.65
N ALA A 76 -0.81 -3.61 16.37
CA ALA A 76 -2.11 -3.16 15.88
C ALA A 76 -3.27 -4.00 16.44
N VAL A 77 -4.34 -3.33 16.87
CA VAL A 77 -5.53 -3.97 17.44
C VAL A 77 -6.82 -3.63 16.70
N ARG A 78 -6.86 -2.55 15.92
CA ARG A 78 -8.08 -2.07 15.29
C ARG A 78 -7.95 -1.82 13.80
N SER A 79 -6.94 -1.07 13.37
CA SER A 79 -6.76 -0.72 11.95
C SER A 79 -5.32 -0.44 11.57
N ILE A 80 -4.99 -0.78 10.32
CA ILE A 80 -3.76 -0.37 9.65
C ILE A 80 -4.15 0.19 8.29
N ASP A 81 -3.75 1.43 8.01
CA ASP A 81 -3.96 2.09 6.73
C ASP A 81 -2.59 2.42 6.13
N VAL A 82 -2.29 1.88 4.94
CA VAL A 82 -0.98 2.04 4.31
C VAL A 82 -1.13 2.60 2.89
N GLN A 83 -0.26 3.55 2.55
CA GLN A 83 -0.24 4.24 1.26
C GLN A 83 1.20 4.32 0.76
N TYR A 84 1.46 3.75 -0.44
CA TYR A 84 2.81 3.72 -1.00
C TYR A 84 2.82 3.92 -2.51
N TYR A 85 3.87 4.58 -3.00
CA TYR A 85 4.15 4.72 -4.42
C TYR A 85 4.77 3.44 -4.99
N ILE A 86 5.71 2.82 -4.24
CA ILE A 86 6.40 1.57 -4.59
C ILE A 86 6.30 0.60 -3.40
N TRP A 87 6.00 -0.66 -3.70
CA TRP A 87 6.07 -1.78 -2.76
C TRP A 87 6.72 -2.96 -3.46
N HIS A 88 8.02 -3.19 -3.24
CA HIS A 88 8.75 -4.26 -3.89
C HIS A 88 8.40 -5.65 -3.33
N ASP A 89 8.48 -6.66 -4.20
CA ASP A 89 8.37 -8.07 -3.83
C ASP A 89 9.76 -8.64 -3.51
N ASP A 90 10.40 -8.07 -2.50
CA ASP A 90 11.70 -8.42 -1.97
C ASP A 90 11.59 -8.84 -0.49
N LEU A 91 12.73 -9.01 0.22
CA LEU A 91 12.72 -9.49 1.60
C LEU A 91 11.89 -8.58 2.52
N THR A 92 12.20 -7.29 2.54
CA THR A 92 11.54 -6.34 3.44
C THR A 92 10.08 -6.09 3.07
N GLY A 93 9.77 -6.07 1.78
CA GLY A 93 8.40 -5.96 1.27
C GLY A 93 7.53 -7.15 1.66
N ARG A 94 8.07 -8.37 1.56
CA ARG A 94 7.38 -9.62 1.97
C ARG A 94 7.19 -9.69 3.49
N LEU A 95 8.21 -9.31 4.28
CA LEU A 95 8.11 -9.28 5.73
C LEU A 95 7.00 -8.32 6.20
N LEU A 96 6.94 -7.09 5.67
CA LEU A 96 5.89 -6.14 6.04
C LEU A 96 4.51 -6.60 5.57
N ALA A 97 4.41 -7.16 4.35
CA ALA A 97 3.16 -7.75 3.87
C ALA A 97 2.67 -8.90 4.79
N ALA A 98 3.61 -9.76 5.24
CA ALA A 98 3.29 -10.83 6.18
C ALA A 98 2.75 -10.29 7.51
N GLU A 99 3.32 -9.20 8.06
CA GLU A 99 2.81 -8.59 9.29
C GLU A 99 1.42 -7.96 9.10
N LEU A 100 1.12 -7.38 7.92
CA LEU A 100 -0.23 -6.92 7.59
C LEU A 100 -1.23 -8.09 7.56
N MET A 101 -0.87 -9.21 6.93
CA MET A 101 -1.73 -10.39 6.88
C MET A 101 -1.96 -11.01 8.28
N LYS A 102 -0.91 -11.11 9.10
CA LYS A 102 -1.04 -11.55 10.51
C LYS A 102 -1.93 -10.61 11.32
N ALA A 103 -1.86 -9.31 11.10
CA ALA A 103 -2.76 -8.35 11.73
C ALA A 103 -4.21 -8.57 11.28
N ALA A 104 -4.44 -8.78 9.98
CA ALA A 104 -5.76 -9.09 9.43
C ALA A 104 -6.35 -10.39 10.03
N GLU A 105 -5.54 -11.45 10.21
CA GLU A 105 -5.96 -12.70 10.89
C GLU A 105 -6.35 -12.47 12.37
N ARG A 106 -5.77 -11.45 13.04
CA ARG A 106 -6.17 -11.04 14.39
C ARG A 106 -7.48 -10.23 14.42
N GLY A 107 -8.05 -9.90 13.25
CA GLY A 107 -9.28 -9.10 13.13
C GLY A 107 -9.01 -7.61 12.91
N VAL A 108 -7.76 -7.20 12.72
CA VAL A 108 -7.40 -5.82 12.39
C VAL A 108 -7.85 -5.50 10.95
N ARG A 109 -8.54 -4.36 10.76
CA ARG A 109 -8.88 -3.88 9.42
C ARG A 109 -7.63 -3.33 8.74
N VAL A 110 -7.32 -3.82 7.55
CA VAL A 110 -6.17 -3.38 6.75
C VAL A 110 -6.65 -2.75 5.44
N ARG A 111 -6.26 -1.50 5.18
CA ARG A 111 -6.45 -0.83 3.88
C ARG A 111 -5.09 -0.58 3.25
N VAL A 112 -4.92 -1.05 2.02
CA VAL A 112 -3.67 -0.90 1.25
C VAL A 112 -3.94 -0.08 0.01
N LEU A 113 -3.33 1.09 -0.11
CA LEU A 113 -3.39 1.95 -1.28
C LEU A 113 -2.03 2.04 -1.93
N VAL A 114 -1.92 1.55 -3.16
CA VAL A 114 -0.65 1.56 -3.92
C VAL A 114 -0.83 2.21 -5.28
N ASP A 115 0.22 2.91 -5.75
CA ASP A 115 0.22 3.46 -7.09
C ASP A 115 0.46 2.34 -8.12
N ASP A 116 -0.18 2.40 -9.28
CA ASP A 116 -0.11 1.36 -10.30
C ASP A 116 1.23 1.31 -11.03
N ILE A 117 2.11 2.29 -10.85
CA ILE A 117 3.42 2.29 -11.52
C ILE A 117 4.24 1.04 -11.17
N ASP A 118 4.11 0.58 -9.93
CA ASP A 118 4.78 -0.61 -9.40
C ASP A 118 3.81 -1.79 -9.15
N ALA A 119 2.58 -1.50 -8.73
CA ALA A 119 1.58 -2.50 -8.35
C ALA A 119 1.15 -3.41 -9.52
N ARG A 120 1.26 -2.92 -10.76
CA ARG A 120 0.82 -3.65 -11.96
C ARG A 120 1.50 -5.01 -12.12
N ALA A 121 2.80 -5.11 -11.84
CA ALA A 121 3.55 -6.36 -11.95
C ALA A 121 3.21 -7.38 -10.84
N LYS A 122 2.55 -6.92 -9.76
CA LYS A 122 2.22 -7.69 -8.54
C LYS A 122 0.71 -7.80 -8.34
N HIS A 123 -0.06 -7.55 -9.37
CA HIS A 123 -1.53 -7.47 -9.33
C HIS A 123 -2.15 -8.72 -8.70
N ASP A 124 -1.69 -9.91 -9.07
CA ASP A 124 -2.21 -11.17 -8.54
C ASP A 124 -2.02 -11.30 -7.03
N LEU A 125 -0.86 -10.86 -6.51
CA LEU A 125 -0.60 -10.88 -5.07
C LEU A 125 -1.57 -9.97 -4.31
N PHE A 126 -1.83 -8.77 -4.83
CA PHE A 126 -2.80 -7.84 -4.24
C PHE A 126 -4.23 -8.37 -4.32
N ARG A 127 -4.61 -9.05 -5.41
CA ARG A 127 -5.91 -9.71 -5.54
C ARG A 127 -6.08 -10.85 -4.52
N VAL A 128 -5.03 -11.63 -4.29
CA VAL A 128 -5.05 -12.69 -3.27
C VAL A 128 -5.21 -12.08 -1.87
N ALA A 129 -4.47 -11.04 -1.55
CA ALA A 129 -4.60 -10.38 -0.25
C ALA A 129 -6.01 -9.79 -0.03
N ASP A 130 -6.61 -9.20 -1.07
CA ASP A 130 -7.98 -8.62 -1.05
C ASP A 130 -9.08 -9.67 -0.82
N GLN A 131 -8.81 -10.98 -0.98
CA GLN A 131 -9.75 -12.04 -0.62
C GLN A 131 -9.93 -12.20 0.90
N HIS A 132 -9.00 -11.68 1.70
CA HIS A 132 -9.13 -11.73 3.15
C HIS A 132 -10.20 -10.73 3.63
N PRO A 133 -11.19 -11.14 4.48
CA PRO A 133 -12.33 -10.29 4.84
C PRO A 133 -11.97 -8.98 5.55
N ASN A 134 -10.79 -8.91 6.15
CA ASN A 134 -10.29 -7.72 6.85
C ASN A 134 -9.26 -6.92 6.03
N VAL A 135 -9.04 -7.27 4.77
CA VAL A 135 -8.09 -6.57 3.88
C VAL A 135 -8.85 -5.97 2.70
N GLU A 136 -8.61 -4.72 2.39
CA GLU A 136 -9.07 -4.09 1.15
C GLU A 136 -7.87 -3.43 0.47
N VAL A 137 -7.68 -3.73 -0.81
CA VAL A 137 -6.60 -3.19 -1.63
C VAL A 137 -7.17 -2.32 -2.73
N ARG A 138 -6.68 -1.08 -2.84
CA ARG A 138 -6.98 -0.19 -3.96
C ARG A 138 -5.72 0.20 -4.72
N ILE A 139 -5.85 0.26 -6.03
CA ILE A 139 -4.80 0.71 -6.95
C ILE A 139 -5.10 2.16 -7.33
N PHE A 140 -4.17 3.07 -7.06
CA PHE A 140 -4.33 4.48 -7.40
C PHE A 140 -3.88 4.73 -8.84
N ASN A 141 -4.71 5.48 -9.57
CA ASN A 141 -4.49 5.90 -10.94
C ASN A 141 -4.05 4.77 -11.87
N PRO A 142 -4.84 3.67 -11.98
CA PRO A 142 -4.45 2.47 -12.68
C PRO A 142 -4.32 2.68 -14.19
N PHE A 143 -3.38 1.96 -14.79
CA PHE A 143 -3.43 1.68 -16.21
C PHE A 143 -4.62 0.76 -16.49
N TYR A 144 -5.44 1.10 -17.46
CA TYR A 144 -6.58 0.24 -17.81
C TYR A 144 -6.15 -0.96 -18.66
N SER A 145 -5.06 -0.79 -19.42
CA SER A 145 -4.44 -1.92 -20.14
C SER A 145 -3.53 -2.71 -19.20
N ARG A 146 -3.97 -3.90 -18.78
CA ARG A 146 -3.21 -4.77 -17.90
C ARG A 146 -2.19 -5.64 -18.63
N SER A 147 -2.38 -5.90 -19.93
CA SER A 147 -1.52 -6.76 -20.73
C SER A 147 -1.04 -6.09 -22.01
N GLY A 148 0.21 -6.38 -22.38
CA GLY A 148 0.80 -6.04 -23.66
C GLY A 148 1.37 -4.62 -23.77
N ALA A 149 2.57 -4.53 -24.38
CA ALA A 149 3.27 -3.26 -24.59
C ALA A 149 2.50 -2.28 -25.50
N ALA A 150 1.74 -2.80 -26.46
CA ALA A 150 0.97 -1.99 -27.39
C ALA A 150 -0.20 -1.26 -26.71
N GLY A 151 -0.91 -1.94 -25.80
CA GLY A 151 -1.99 -1.33 -25.02
C GLY A 151 -1.47 -0.22 -24.09
N LEU A 152 -0.34 -0.45 -23.46
CA LEU A 152 0.34 0.56 -22.65
C LEU A 152 0.75 1.78 -23.46
N ALA A 153 1.40 1.57 -24.60
CA ALA A 153 1.82 2.66 -25.48
C ALA A 153 0.63 3.48 -25.97
N ALA A 154 -0.48 2.82 -26.33
CA ALA A 154 -1.71 3.50 -26.72
C ALA A 154 -2.31 4.33 -25.58
N GLU A 155 -2.29 3.80 -24.37
CA GLU A 155 -2.80 4.51 -23.19
C GLU A 155 -1.91 5.71 -22.82
N TRP A 156 -0.60 5.58 -22.88
CA TRP A 156 0.33 6.70 -22.73
C TRP A 156 0.08 7.80 -23.77
N LEU A 157 -0.14 7.44 -25.05
CA LEU A 157 -0.39 8.41 -26.12
C LEU A 157 -1.73 9.15 -25.96
N THR A 158 -2.75 8.49 -25.39
CA THR A 158 -4.11 9.03 -25.32
C THR A 158 -4.48 9.63 -23.98
N ARG A 159 -3.75 9.29 -22.90
CA ARG A 159 -4.09 9.61 -21.51
C ARG A 159 -2.88 10.06 -20.68
N ALA A 160 -1.83 10.58 -21.32
CA ALA A 160 -0.60 10.99 -20.67
C ALA A 160 -0.83 11.97 -19.50
N ASP A 161 -1.75 12.92 -19.66
CA ASP A 161 -2.07 13.89 -18.59
C ASP A 161 -2.56 13.19 -17.32
N ARG A 162 -3.47 12.21 -17.45
CA ARG A 162 -3.93 11.43 -16.31
C ARG A 162 -2.81 10.57 -15.71
N LEU A 163 -2.07 9.87 -16.57
CA LEU A 163 -1.02 8.94 -16.15
C LEU A 163 0.16 9.65 -15.48
N ASN A 164 0.32 10.95 -15.68
CA ASN A 164 1.37 11.76 -15.03
C ASN A 164 1.02 12.15 -13.57
N HIS A 165 -0.24 12.06 -13.17
CA HIS A 165 -0.66 12.37 -11.80
C HIS A 165 -0.50 11.14 -10.91
N ARG A 166 0.74 10.86 -10.47
CA ARG A 166 1.07 9.73 -9.60
C ARG A 166 0.96 10.10 -8.13
N MET A 167 0.55 9.11 -7.33
CA MET A 167 0.49 9.21 -5.88
C MET A 167 1.88 8.95 -5.29
N HIS A 168 2.63 10.00 -5.03
CA HIS A 168 3.99 9.86 -4.47
C HIS A 168 4.03 9.89 -2.94
N ASN A 169 2.89 9.86 -2.28
CA ASN A 169 2.74 9.84 -0.82
C ASN A 169 3.16 8.49 -0.25
N LYS A 170 3.73 8.51 0.95
CA LYS A 170 4.04 7.33 1.76
C LYS A 170 3.51 7.56 3.15
N ALA A 171 2.62 6.69 3.59
CA ALA A 171 2.05 6.71 4.92
C ALA A 171 1.82 5.29 5.43
N TRP A 172 2.08 5.11 6.72
CA TRP A 172 1.79 3.91 7.48
C TRP A 172 1.11 4.34 8.76
N ILE A 173 -0.18 4.06 8.89
CA ILE A 173 -1.01 4.56 9.98
C ILE A 173 -1.57 3.38 10.75
N VAL A 174 -1.40 3.36 12.04
CA VAL A 174 -1.86 2.26 12.90
C VAL A 174 -2.77 2.81 14.00
N ASP A 175 -3.97 2.20 14.10
CA ASP A 175 -4.99 2.46 15.10
C ASP A 175 -5.37 3.94 15.26
N SER A 176 -5.16 4.75 14.21
CA SER A 176 -5.32 6.22 14.28
C SER A 176 -4.55 6.87 15.44
N ARG A 177 -3.52 6.21 15.95
CA ARG A 177 -2.67 6.67 17.06
C ARG A 177 -1.25 7.01 16.65
N VAL A 178 -0.71 6.24 15.72
CA VAL A 178 0.65 6.40 15.20
C VAL A 178 0.59 6.52 13.69
N ALA A 179 1.30 7.48 13.14
CA ALA A 179 1.54 7.57 11.70
C ALA A 179 3.03 7.67 11.41
N ILE A 180 3.49 6.98 10.38
CA ILE A 180 4.84 7.09 9.84
C ILE A 180 4.70 7.65 8.43
N VAL A 181 5.27 8.81 8.19
CA VAL A 181 5.28 9.47 6.89
C VAL A 181 6.71 9.82 6.50
N GLY A 182 7.00 9.93 5.22
CA GLY A 182 8.36 10.26 4.79
C GLY A 182 8.61 9.99 3.32
N GLY A 183 9.87 9.80 2.97
CA GLY A 183 10.29 9.54 1.60
C GLY A 183 10.44 8.06 1.26
N ARG A 184 10.60 7.17 2.26
CA ARG A 184 10.85 5.75 2.03
C ARG A 184 9.65 5.03 1.44
N ASN A 185 9.87 4.35 0.32
CA ASN A 185 8.96 3.30 -0.15
C ASN A 185 9.21 1.99 0.61
N ILE A 186 8.54 0.92 0.21
CA ILE A 186 8.75 -0.43 0.74
C ILE A 186 9.67 -1.17 -0.23
N GLY A 187 10.84 -1.57 0.24
CA GLY A 187 11.85 -2.29 -0.53
C GLY A 187 13.18 -2.35 0.20
N ASP A 188 14.01 -3.34 -0.13
CA ASP A 188 15.29 -3.64 0.54
C ASP A 188 16.24 -2.45 0.51
N GLU A 189 16.29 -1.69 -0.58
CA GLU A 189 17.12 -0.51 -0.72
C GLU A 189 16.74 0.65 0.19
N TYR A 190 15.46 0.71 0.63
CA TYR A 190 14.97 1.74 1.57
C TYR A 190 15.22 1.38 3.04
N PHE A 191 15.42 0.09 3.33
CA PHE A 191 15.57 -0.41 4.70
C PHE A 191 16.96 -0.95 5.02
N GLY A 192 17.90 -0.81 4.08
CA GLY A 192 19.30 -1.18 4.30
C GLY A 192 19.58 -2.67 4.10
N ALA A 193 18.67 -3.40 3.47
CA ALA A 193 18.78 -4.83 3.22
C ALA A 193 19.31 -5.17 1.80
N SER A 194 19.48 -4.17 0.92
CA SER A 194 19.98 -4.41 -0.44
C SER A 194 21.48 -4.65 -0.46
N GLU A 195 21.92 -5.70 -1.18
CA GLU A 195 23.34 -6.02 -1.38
C GLU A 195 24.03 -5.05 -2.37
N HIS A 196 23.28 -4.30 -3.18
CA HIS A 196 23.84 -3.47 -4.24
C HIS A 196 23.93 -1.99 -3.88
N SER A 197 22.81 -1.42 -3.39
CA SER A 197 22.75 -0.01 -3.01
C SER A 197 21.62 0.23 -2.02
N ASN A 198 21.86 1.08 -1.03
CA ASN A 198 20.85 1.47 -0.06
C ASN A 198 20.65 2.99 -0.13
N PHE A 199 19.41 3.41 -0.13
CA PHE A 199 19.05 4.82 -0.16
C PHE A 199 19.18 5.45 1.24
N SER A 200 19.53 6.72 1.25
CA SER A 200 19.43 7.55 2.44
C SER A 200 18.15 8.40 2.33
N ASP A 201 17.27 8.25 3.27
CA ASP A 201 15.98 8.94 3.28
C ASP A 201 15.56 9.25 4.73
N LEU A 202 14.50 10.02 4.89
CA LEU A 202 13.99 10.45 6.19
C LEU A 202 12.52 10.09 6.33
N ASP A 203 12.21 9.43 7.45
CA ASP A 203 10.83 9.25 7.90
C ASP A 203 10.57 10.07 9.18
N VAL A 204 9.31 10.29 9.43
CA VAL A 204 8.81 10.98 10.61
C VAL A 204 7.74 10.11 11.25
N VAL A 205 7.96 9.70 12.49
CA VAL A 205 6.94 9.07 13.33
C VAL A 205 6.15 10.17 14.03
N LEU A 206 4.84 10.11 13.88
CA LEU A 206 3.88 11.09 14.38
C LEU A 206 2.92 10.42 15.35
N VAL A 207 2.59 11.10 16.44
CA VAL A 207 1.58 10.67 17.42
C VAL A 207 0.76 11.88 17.90
N GLY A 208 -0.43 11.63 18.42
CA GLY A 208 -1.34 12.67 18.93
C GLY A 208 -2.15 13.36 17.83
N ALA A 209 -2.51 14.62 18.03
CA ALA A 209 -3.52 15.31 17.20
C ALA A 209 -3.23 15.31 15.69
N VAL A 210 -1.96 15.37 15.28
CA VAL A 210 -1.56 15.38 13.87
C VAL A 210 -1.94 14.09 13.12
N VAL A 211 -2.11 12.96 13.83
CA VAL A 211 -2.48 11.69 13.18
C VAL A 211 -3.85 11.78 12.52
N GLU A 212 -4.76 12.60 13.07
CA GLU A 212 -6.06 12.85 12.44
C GLU A 212 -5.92 13.56 11.08
N ASP A 213 -4.96 14.48 10.94
CA ASP A 213 -4.67 15.12 9.66
C ASP A 213 -4.12 14.13 8.63
N VAL A 214 -3.25 13.20 9.07
CA VAL A 214 -2.73 12.12 8.20
C VAL A 214 -3.85 11.17 7.80
N ASN A 215 -4.74 10.79 8.72
CA ASN A 215 -5.94 9.98 8.40
C ASN A 215 -6.81 10.66 7.35
N ARG A 216 -7.11 11.96 7.51
CA ARG A 216 -7.92 12.71 6.53
C ARG A 216 -7.25 12.75 5.16
N ALA A 217 -5.94 12.94 5.11
CA ALA A 217 -5.18 12.92 3.87
C ALA A 217 -5.24 11.54 3.20
N PHE A 218 -5.06 10.45 3.95
CA PHE A 218 -5.22 9.09 3.45
C PHE A 218 -6.63 8.85 2.92
N ASP A 219 -7.67 9.21 3.68
CA ASP A 219 -9.07 9.00 3.31
C ASP A 219 -9.47 9.78 2.04
N GLN A 220 -8.87 10.96 1.79
CA GLN A 220 -9.06 11.69 0.54
C GLN A 220 -8.54 10.90 -0.67
N TYR A 221 -7.33 10.34 -0.58
CA TYR A 221 -6.78 9.49 -1.64
C TYR A 221 -7.53 8.16 -1.77
N TRP A 222 -7.89 7.55 -0.65
CA TRP A 222 -8.61 6.28 -0.62
C TRP A 222 -9.98 6.36 -1.28
N ASN A 223 -10.71 7.44 -1.06
CA ASN A 223 -12.05 7.67 -1.60
C ASN A 223 -12.06 8.46 -2.92
N ASP A 224 -10.89 8.72 -3.49
CA ASP A 224 -10.77 9.39 -4.80
C ASP A 224 -11.26 8.47 -5.93
N GLY A 225 -11.84 9.07 -6.98
CA GLY A 225 -12.30 8.33 -8.16
C GLY A 225 -11.20 7.59 -8.93
N ASN A 226 -9.93 7.88 -8.66
CA ASN A 226 -8.77 7.17 -9.21
C ASN A 226 -8.29 6.01 -8.31
N ALA A 227 -8.83 5.83 -7.10
CA ALA A 227 -8.52 4.71 -6.23
C ALA A 227 -9.47 3.54 -6.49
N VAL A 228 -9.04 2.62 -7.33
CA VAL A 228 -9.86 1.51 -7.83
C VAL A 228 -9.61 0.25 -7.00
N PRO A 229 -10.63 -0.37 -6.38
CA PRO A 229 -10.46 -1.66 -5.71
C PRO A 229 -9.87 -2.70 -6.66
N VAL A 230 -8.89 -3.46 -6.19
CA VAL A 230 -8.20 -4.45 -7.01
C VAL A 230 -9.15 -5.53 -7.55
N SER A 231 -10.22 -5.83 -6.81
CA SER A 231 -11.31 -6.74 -7.23
C SER A 231 -12.16 -6.23 -8.40
N ARG A 232 -11.97 -4.99 -8.84
CA ARG A 232 -12.71 -4.42 -10.00
C ARG A 232 -11.99 -4.58 -11.33
N PHE A 233 -10.77 -5.08 -11.31
CA PHE A 233 -10.06 -5.38 -12.55
C PHE A 233 -10.48 -6.75 -13.06
N ASP A 234 -10.99 -6.76 -14.28
CA ASP A 234 -11.31 -8.00 -15.02
C ASP A 234 -10.11 -8.36 -15.90
N ASP A 235 -9.19 -9.08 -15.34
CA ASP A 235 -8.00 -9.61 -16.05
C ASP A 235 -8.13 -11.11 -16.39
N GLY A 236 -9.33 -11.67 -16.24
CA GLY A 236 -9.73 -12.95 -16.83
C GLY A 236 -9.45 -14.18 -15.99
N GLU A 237 -8.65 -14.11 -14.93
CA GLU A 237 -8.38 -15.25 -14.06
C GLU A 237 -8.64 -14.87 -12.59
N GLU A 238 -9.54 -15.59 -11.93
CA GLU A 238 -9.67 -15.51 -10.48
C GLU A 238 -8.48 -16.20 -9.82
N PRO A 239 -7.93 -15.64 -8.70
CA PRO A 239 -6.90 -16.33 -7.95
C PRO A 239 -7.35 -17.74 -7.56
N PRO A 240 -6.43 -18.74 -7.58
CA PRO A 240 -6.76 -20.10 -7.17
C PRO A 240 -7.39 -20.13 -5.76
N PRO A 241 -8.34 -21.05 -5.48
CA PRO A 241 -9.03 -21.12 -4.18
C PRO A 241 -8.08 -21.32 -2.98
N ASP A 242 -6.89 -21.88 -3.22
CA ASP A 242 -5.86 -22.12 -2.23
C ASP A 242 -4.80 -21.01 -2.14
N ALA A 243 -4.93 -19.94 -2.92
CA ALA A 243 -3.93 -18.87 -2.96
C ALA A 243 -3.89 -18.07 -1.65
N LEU A 244 -5.04 -17.68 -1.10
CA LEU A 244 -5.09 -16.99 0.20
C LEU A 244 -4.60 -17.89 1.35
N PRO A 245 -5.05 -19.15 1.50
CA PRO A 245 -4.46 -20.07 2.47
C PRO A 245 -2.93 -20.18 2.39
N LYS A 246 -2.37 -20.30 1.18
CA LYS A 246 -0.91 -20.34 0.97
C LYS A 246 -0.22 -19.05 1.36
N LEU A 247 -0.82 -17.90 1.02
CA LEU A 247 -0.30 -16.61 1.42
C LEU A 247 -0.24 -16.47 2.95
N LEU A 248 -1.30 -16.85 3.65
CA LEU A 248 -1.37 -16.81 5.11
C LEU A 248 -0.39 -17.80 5.78
N GLU A 249 -0.24 -19.02 5.25
CA GLU A 249 0.76 -19.98 5.69
C GLU A 249 2.17 -19.42 5.52
N GLY A 250 2.49 -18.90 4.32
CA GLY A 250 3.75 -18.23 4.05
C GLY A 250 4.01 -17.04 4.99
N ALA A 251 2.97 -16.24 5.30
CA ALA A 251 3.09 -15.12 6.22
C ALA A 251 3.42 -15.56 7.66
N ARG A 252 2.87 -16.68 8.13
CA ARG A 252 3.17 -17.23 9.47
C ARG A 252 4.60 -17.71 9.58
N ASP A 253 5.12 -18.32 8.51
CA ASP A 253 6.48 -18.87 8.44
C ASP A 253 7.57 -17.81 8.27
N TYR A 254 7.20 -16.53 8.00
CA TYR A 254 8.11 -15.41 8.06
C TYR A 254 8.21 -14.86 9.49
N PRO A 255 9.09 -15.42 10.35
CA PRO A 255 9.35 -14.81 11.65
C PRO A 255 10.10 -13.49 11.39
N LEU A 256 9.67 -12.43 12.07
CA LEU A 256 10.59 -11.34 12.38
C LEU A 256 11.66 -11.95 13.30
N GLN A 257 12.63 -12.62 12.73
CA GLN A 257 13.82 -12.98 13.49
C GLN A 257 14.50 -11.66 13.82
N ALA A 258 14.53 -11.34 15.12
CA ALA A 258 15.58 -10.50 15.63
C ALA A 258 16.88 -11.14 15.10
N SER A 259 17.45 -10.55 14.05
CA SER A 259 18.73 -11.02 13.56
C SER A 259 19.72 -10.78 14.69
N ASP A 260 20.57 -11.75 15.00
CA ASP A 260 21.73 -11.56 15.86
C ASP A 260 22.75 -10.58 15.23
N GLU A 261 22.38 -9.96 14.12
CA GLU A 261 23.12 -8.90 13.44
C GLU A 261 22.97 -7.59 14.25
N PRO A 262 24.06 -6.85 14.46
CA PRO A 262 24.12 -5.69 15.38
C PRO A 262 23.32 -4.46 14.89
N TYR A 263 22.29 -4.63 14.10
CA TYR A 263 21.47 -3.55 13.51
C TYR A 263 20.04 -3.46 14.07
N ILE A 264 19.67 -4.31 15.03
CA ILE A 264 18.39 -4.21 15.76
C ILE A 264 18.65 -3.94 17.24
#